data_7964f1494243bb213a58306ec04198ec
#
_entry.id   7964f1494243bb213a58306ec04198ec
#
_cell.length_a   1.000
_cell.length_b   1.000
_cell.length_c   1.000
_cell.angle_alpha   90.00
_cell.angle_beta   90.00
_cell.angle_gamma   90.00
#
_symmetry.space_group_name_H-M   'P 1'
#
loop_
_entity.id
_entity.type
_entity.pdbx_description
1 polymer ?
#
loop_
_entity_poly.entity_id
_entity_poly.type
_entity_poly.pdbx_seq_one_letter_code
_entity_poly.pdbx_strand_id
1 'polypeptide(L)'
;MEKKKKKKYSRTDKVILGIGFAILGVFVLSIAIPIVYVVLASFMDPTVLNNQGLSFKIKDWTLDAYRRVLQNEMIWRGFLNSFLYSLAFTVISVFVTLLAAYPMSKKEFVGRKFFNIIFLITMFFGGGMIPTFILINQLHMVNTVWAILIPGAFNVWNMILARTYYQSIPTELREASAIDGANEIQHFFKVMIPVCKPIIAVLALWSFVGMWNSYFDAMIYLNDANLQPLQLVLRSILVQNTPQPGMIADIQSTAEMAKIAEQLKYATIVVSSLPLLVMYPFFQKYFDKGIMVGSVKG
;
A
#
# COMPACT_ATOMS: atom_id res chain seq x y z
N MET A 1 21.06 -36.53 2.89
CA MET A 1 21.65 -35.18 3.07
C MET A 1 22.76 -34.98 2.04
N GLU A 2 22.42 -34.45 0.86
CA GLU A 2 23.43 -34.14 -0.17
C GLU A 2 24.20 -32.87 0.22
N LYS A 3 25.52 -33.00 0.39
CA LYS A 3 26.43 -31.87 0.62
C LYS A 3 26.42 -30.97 -0.63
N LYS A 4 25.76 -29.79 -0.57
CA LYS A 4 25.86 -28.75 -1.60
C LYS A 4 27.33 -28.45 -1.88
N LYS A 5 27.86 -28.90 -3.02
CA LYS A 5 29.21 -28.55 -3.51
C LYS A 5 29.33 -27.03 -3.58
N LYS A 6 30.23 -26.43 -2.80
CA LYS A 6 30.55 -25.00 -2.87
C LYS A 6 31.06 -24.70 -4.29
N LYS A 7 30.28 -23.98 -5.11
CA LYS A 7 30.73 -23.48 -6.40
C LYS A 7 31.97 -22.63 -6.22
N LYS A 8 33.12 -23.03 -6.81
CA LYS A 8 34.34 -22.20 -6.86
C LYS A 8 34.08 -21.10 -7.92
N TYR A 9 33.93 -19.88 -7.46
CA TYR A 9 33.80 -18.71 -8.34
C TYR A 9 35.15 -18.38 -9.00
N SER A 10 35.14 -18.09 -10.31
CA SER A 10 36.29 -17.53 -11.05
C SER A 10 36.67 -16.16 -10.47
N ARG A 11 37.90 -15.69 -10.76
CA ARG A 11 38.32 -14.32 -10.39
C ARG A 11 37.38 -13.26 -10.97
N THR A 12 36.97 -13.41 -12.21
CA THR A 12 36.00 -12.53 -12.89
C THR A 12 34.65 -12.54 -12.19
N ASP A 13 34.14 -13.72 -11.80
CA ASP A 13 32.87 -13.84 -11.06
C ASP A 13 32.92 -13.11 -9.71
N LYS A 14 34.06 -13.20 -9.00
CA LYS A 14 34.23 -12.50 -7.72
C LYS A 14 34.24 -10.98 -7.86
N VAL A 15 34.85 -10.47 -8.93
CA VAL A 15 34.87 -9.03 -9.24
C VAL A 15 33.45 -8.56 -9.57
N ILE A 16 32.73 -9.27 -10.45
CA ILE A 16 31.35 -8.94 -10.82
C ILE A 16 30.42 -8.96 -9.58
N LEU A 17 30.53 -10.01 -8.76
CA LEU A 17 29.78 -10.10 -7.51
C LEU A 17 30.15 -8.98 -6.53
N GLY A 18 31.45 -8.65 -6.41
CA GLY A 18 31.91 -7.54 -5.56
C GLY A 18 31.34 -6.19 -5.98
N ILE A 19 31.35 -5.89 -7.28
CA ILE A 19 30.72 -4.68 -7.84
C ILE A 19 29.21 -4.69 -7.58
N GLY A 20 28.55 -5.84 -7.82
CA GLY A 20 27.11 -5.98 -7.56
C GLY A 20 26.76 -5.74 -6.09
N PHE A 21 27.51 -6.31 -5.15
CA PHE A 21 27.29 -6.07 -3.72
C PHE A 21 27.59 -4.62 -3.30
N ALA A 22 28.60 -3.98 -3.91
CA ALA A 22 28.88 -2.57 -3.65
C ALA A 22 27.74 -1.67 -4.11
N ILE A 23 27.22 -1.88 -5.32
CA ILE A 23 26.06 -1.14 -5.85
C ILE A 23 24.82 -1.36 -4.97
N LEU A 24 24.52 -2.62 -4.61
CA LEU A 24 23.41 -2.93 -3.71
C LEU A 24 23.60 -2.30 -2.33
N GLY A 25 24.82 -2.31 -1.79
CA GLY A 25 25.15 -1.68 -0.51
C GLY A 25 24.88 -0.18 -0.53
N VAL A 26 25.35 0.53 -1.56
CA VAL A 26 25.07 1.97 -1.74
C VAL A 26 23.56 2.23 -1.85
N PHE A 27 22.85 1.41 -2.61
CA PHE A 27 21.40 1.53 -2.76
C PHE A 27 20.66 1.30 -1.42
N VAL A 28 21.03 0.27 -0.67
CA VAL A 28 20.44 -0.01 0.65
C VAL A 28 20.74 1.13 1.63
N LEU A 29 21.95 1.64 1.67
CA LEU A 29 22.32 2.76 2.53
C LEU A 29 21.56 4.03 2.17
N SER A 30 21.40 4.34 0.88
CA SER A 30 20.66 5.52 0.43
C SER A 30 19.18 5.52 0.87
N ILE A 31 18.57 4.34 1.01
CA ILE A 31 17.22 4.18 1.54
C ILE A 31 17.20 4.14 3.06
N ALA A 32 18.17 3.44 3.68
CA ALA A 32 18.21 3.24 5.13
C ALA A 32 18.52 4.54 5.89
N ILE A 33 19.42 5.37 5.39
CA ILE A 33 19.84 6.61 6.06
C ILE A 33 18.65 7.54 6.36
N PRO A 34 17.77 7.92 5.39
CA PRO A 34 16.62 8.78 5.70
C PRO A 34 15.61 8.12 6.64
N ILE A 35 15.43 6.81 6.58
CA ILE A 35 14.53 6.10 7.49
C ILE A 35 15.06 6.14 8.92
N VAL A 36 16.35 5.83 9.10
CA VAL A 36 17.03 5.90 10.40
C VAL A 36 16.99 7.34 10.95
N TYR A 37 17.21 8.34 10.08
CA TYR A 37 17.08 9.75 10.46
C TYR A 37 15.70 10.06 11.02
N VAL A 38 14.62 9.67 10.34
CA VAL A 38 13.23 9.90 10.78
C VAL A 38 12.98 9.23 12.13
N VAL A 39 13.43 7.99 12.31
CA VAL A 39 13.28 7.26 13.57
C VAL A 39 14.04 7.94 14.70
N LEU A 40 15.28 8.34 14.49
CA LEU A 40 16.06 9.05 15.52
C LEU A 40 15.47 10.43 15.83
N ALA A 41 15.09 11.18 14.80
CA ALA A 41 14.46 12.50 14.95
C ALA A 41 13.13 12.44 15.71
N SER A 42 12.39 11.33 15.63
CA SER A 42 11.12 11.16 16.35
C SER A 42 11.25 11.09 17.88
N PHE A 43 12.46 10.79 18.37
CA PHE A 43 12.76 10.75 19.82
C PHE A 43 13.45 12.03 20.32
N MET A 44 13.71 13.02 19.46
CA MET A 44 14.48 14.20 19.85
C MET A 44 13.59 15.38 20.21
N ASP A 45 14.12 16.24 21.09
CA ASP A 45 13.53 17.57 21.32
C ASP A 45 13.67 18.40 20.02
N PRO A 46 12.56 18.98 19.50
CA PRO A 46 12.58 19.72 18.24
C PRO A 46 13.49 20.92 18.25
N THR A 47 13.67 21.58 19.41
CA THR A 47 14.54 22.73 19.54
C THR A 47 16.00 22.32 19.33
N VAL A 48 16.38 21.17 19.88
CA VAL A 48 17.73 20.61 19.68
C VAL A 48 17.90 20.15 18.25
N LEU A 49 16.92 19.44 17.69
CA LEU A 49 16.96 18.94 16.33
C LEU A 49 17.15 20.05 15.31
N ASN A 50 16.42 21.18 15.47
CA ASN A 50 16.50 22.32 14.56
C ASN A 50 17.81 23.11 14.66
N ASN A 51 18.32 23.27 15.88
CA ASN A 51 19.50 24.10 16.10
C ASN A 51 20.82 23.35 15.92
N GLN A 52 20.85 22.06 16.24
CA GLN A 52 22.08 21.25 16.31
C GLN A 52 22.04 20.01 15.41
N GLY A 53 20.90 19.67 14.81
CA GLY A 53 20.71 18.42 14.09
C GLY A 53 20.58 17.21 15.03
N LEU A 54 20.90 16.01 14.54
CA LEU A 54 20.84 14.80 15.35
C LEU A 54 21.86 14.83 16.50
N SER A 55 21.36 14.69 17.73
CA SER A 55 22.17 14.54 18.93
C SER A 55 22.05 13.13 19.49
N PHE A 56 23.21 12.55 19.88
CA PHE A 56 23.26 11.23 20.54
C PHE A 56 23.30 11.34 22.07
N LYS A 57 23.12 12.54 22.61
CA LYS A 57 23.10 12.77 24.07
C LYS A 57 21.72 12.40 24.61
N ILE A 58 21.64 11.50 25.57
CA ILE A 58 20.36 11.00 26.16
C ILE A 58 19.49 12.14 26.69
N LYS A 59 20.07 13.23 27.19
CA LYS A 59 19.35 14.40 27.70
C LYS A 59 18.51 15.14 26.63
N ASP A 60 18.85 14.96 25.37
CA ASP A 60 18.20 15.61 24.23
C ASP A 60 17.05 14.75 23.65
N TRP A 61 16.83 13.56 24.26
CA TRP A 61 15.79 12.62 23.85
C TRP A 61 14.54 12.78 24.69
N THR A 62 13.38 12.78 24.05
CA THR A 62 12.07 12.91 24.68
C THR A 62 11.05 11.99 24.02
N LEU A 63 10.05 11.57 24.80
CA LEU A 63 8.90 10.81 24.32
C LEU A 63 7.63 11.68 24.24
N ASP A 64 7.74 13.00 24.43
CA ASP A 64 6.59 13.90 24.46
C ASP A 64 5.81 13.91 23.15
N ALA A 65 6.51 13.79 22.01
CA ALA A 65 5.89 13.65 20.69
C ALA A 65 4.97 12.42 20.63
N TYR A 66 5.46 11.27 21.09
CA TYR A 66 4.68 10.03 21.12
C TYR A 66 3.51 10.13 22.10
N ARG A 67 3.72 10.72 23.27
CA ARG A 67 2.64 10.95 24.26
C ARG A 67 1.52 11.79 23.64
N ARG A 68 1.85 12.89 22.95
CA ARG A 68 0.87 13.76 22.27
C ARG A 68 0.14 13.03 21.15
N VAL A 69 0.85 12.27 20.33
CA VAL A 69 0.26 11.44 19.25
C VAL A 69 -0.70 10.42 19.85
N LEU A 70 -0.30 9.72 20.91
CA LEU A 70 -1.12 8.69 21.53
C LEU A 70 -2.34 9.24 22.31
N GLN A 71 -2.28 10.50 22.77
CA GLN A 71 -3.39 11.17 23.44
C GLN A 71 -4.38 11.83 22.47
N ASN A 72 -4.04 11.94 21.20
CA ASN A 72 -4.89 12.58 20.21
C ASN A 72 -5.99 11.64 19.70
N GLU A 73 -7.24 11.91 20.09
CA GLU A 73 -8.40 11.10 19.72
C GLU A 73 -8.61 11.02 18.20
N MET A 74 -8.36 12.10 17.45
CA MET A 74 -8.50 12.13 15.99
C MET A 74 -7.51 11.18 15.32
N ILE A 75 -6.29 11.05 15.84
CA ILE A 75 -5.28 10.11 15.30
C ILE A 75 -5.74 8.67 15.50
N TRP A 76 -6.27 8.31 16.67
CA TRP A 76 -6.78 6.97 16.92
C TRP A 76 -8.01 6.64 16.08
N ARG A 77 -8.94 7.58 15.95
CA ARG A 77 -10.11 7.42 15.07
C ARG A 77 -9.69 7.27 13.62
N GLY A 78 -8.79 8.13 13.13
CA GLY A 78 -8.22 8.04 11.80
C GLY A 78 -7.48 6.72 11.55
N PHE A 79 -6.75 6.22 12.55
CA PHE A 79 -6.09 4.92 12.52
C PHE A 79 -7.10 3.77 12.35
N LEU A 80 -8.16 3.76 13.15
CA LEU A 80 -9.22 2.76 13.05
C LEU A 80 -9.92 2.83 11.70
N ASN A 81 -10.26 4.05 11.24
CA ASN A 81 -10.86 4.26 9.92
C ASN A 81 -9.95 3.73 8.82
N SER A 82 -8.66 4.11 8.81
CA SER A 82 -7.70 3.60 7.81
C SER A 82 -7.62 2.08 7.80
N PHE A 83 -7.60 1.45 8.97
CA PHE A 83 -7.55 0.00 9.08
C PHE A 83 -8.81 -0.66 8.50
N LEU A 84 -9.99 -0.20 8.91
CA LEU A 84 -11.28 -0.73 8.44
C LEU A 84 -11.48 -0.49 6.95
N TYR A 85 -11.13 0.72 6.45
CA TYR A 85 -11.25 1.04 5.03
C TYR A 85 -10.28 0.22 4.20
N SER A 86 -9.03 0.05 4.65
CA SER A 86 -8.05 -0.79 3.95
C SER A 86 -8.49 -2.25 3.92
N LEU A 87 -9.07 -2.77 4.99
CA LEU A 87 -9.59 -4.14 5.04
C LEU A 87 -10.80 -4.30 4.10
N ALA A 88 -11.80 -3.41 4.19
CA ALA A 88 -12.99 -3.44 3.35
C ALA A 88 -12.64 -3.29 1.86
N PHE A 89 -11.81 -2.30 1.53
CA PHE A 89 -11.31 -2.09 0.17
C PHE A 89 -10.57 -3.32 -0.37
N THR A 90 -9.72 -3.94 0.44
CA THR A 90 -8.98 -5.14 0.06
C THR A 90 -9.93 -6.28 -0.31
N VAL A 91 -10.92 -6.54 0.53
CA VAL A 91 -11.92 -7.61 0.27
C VAL A 91 -12.67 -7.33 -1.03
N ILE A 92 -13.18 -6.11 -1.21
CA ILE A 92 -13.94 -5.72 -2.41
C ILE A 92 -13.04 -5.80 -3.65
N SER A 93 -11.86 -5.18 -3.60
CA SER A 93 -10.94 -5.09 -4.74
C SER A 93 -10.43 -6.47 -5.18
N VAL A 94 -10.00 -7.31 -4.24
CA VAL A 94 -9.54 -8.67 -4.56
C VAL A 94 -10.68 -9.49 -5.15
N PHE A 95 -11.86 -9.45 -4.54
CA PHE A 95 -13.01 -10.22 -5.00
C PHE A 95 -13.42 -9.83 -6.43
N VAL A 96 -13.59 -8.54 -6.71
CA VAL A 96 -13.95 -8.03 -8.04
C VAL A 96 -12.86 -8.33 -9.06
N THR A 97 -11.60 -8.17 -8.69
CA THR A 97 -10.44 -8.48 -9.54
C THR A 97 -10.42 -9.95 -9.95
N LEU A 98 -10.59 -10.87 -8.99
CA LEU A 98 -10.57 -12.31 -9.25
C LEU A 98 -11.76 -12.75 -10.10
N LEU A 99 -12.96 -12.21 -9.83
CA LEU A 99 -14.16 -12.47 -10.62
C LEU A 99 -14.00 -12.00 -12.07
N ALA A 100 -13.44 -10.81 -12.29
CA ALA A 100 -13.20 -10.29 -13.64
C ALA A 100 -12.10 -11.05 -14.38
N ALA A 101 -11.02 -11.42 -13.69
CA ALA A 101 -9.89 -12.13 -14.27
C ALA A 101 -10.23 -13.56 -14.72
N TYR A 102 -11.16 -14.24 -14.03
CA TYR A 102 -11.49 -15.63 -14.30
C TYR A 102 -12.03 -15.88 -15.72
N PRO A 103 -13.13 -15.25 -16.18
CA PRO A 103 -13.60 -15.41 -17.56
C PRO A 103 -12.56 -14.90 -18.56
N MET A 104 -11.83 -13.83 -18.24
CA MET A 104 -10.80 -13.27 -19.11
C MET A 104 -9.59 -14.19 -19.28
N SER A 105 -9.38 -15.18 -18.41
CA SER A 105 -8.32 -16.19 -18.54
C SER A 105 -8.66 -17.26 -19.56
N LYS A 106 -9.94 -17.49 -19.83
CA LYS A 106 -10.43 -18.57 -20.71
C LYS A 106 -10.37 -18.16 -22.18
N LYS A 107 -9.84 -19.07 -23.02
CA LYS A 107 -9.75 -18.85 -24.48
C LYS A 107 -11.15 -18.87 -25.13
N GLU A 108 -12.06 -19.64 -24.59
CA GLU A 108 -13.41 -19.89 -25.09
C GLU A 108 -14.39 -18.75 -24.78
N PHE A 109 -14.01 -17.79 -23.94
CA PHE A 109 -14.88 -16.65 -23.59
C PHE A 109 -15.09 -15.74 -24.81
N VAL A 110 -16.29 -15.75 -25.37
CA VAL A 110 -16.67 -15.06 -26.61
C VAL A 110 -16.44 -13.56 -26.56
N GLY A 111 -16.70 -12.90 -25.40
CA GLY A 111 -16.48 -11.47 -25.21
C GLY A 111 -15.03 -11.03 -24.94
N ARG A 112 -14.07 -11.96 -24.88
CA ARG A 112 -12.71 -11.69 -24.41
C ARG A 112 -12.00 -10.54 -25.11
N LYS A 113 -12.08 -10.47 -26.46
CA LYS A 113 -11.43 -9.39 -27.23
C LYS A 113 -12.04 -8.03 -26.92
N PHE A 114 -13.37 -7.96 -26.88
CA PHE A 114 -14.11 -6.75 -26.61
C PHE A 114 -13.80 -6.19 -25.19
N PHE A 115 -13.90 -7.02 -24.16
CA PHE A 115 -13.57 -6.61 -22.80
C PHE A 115 -12.12 -6.24 -22.62
N ASN A 116 -11.18 -6.95 -23.26
CA ASN A 116 -9.76 -6.57 -23.24
C ASN A 116 -9.53 -5.17 -23.79
N ILE A 117 -10.18 -4.80 -24.90
CA ILE A 117 -10.06 -3.46 -25.48
C ILE A 117 -10.62 -2.40 -24.51
N ILE A 118 -11.82 -2.64 -23.97
CA ILE A 118 -12.43 -1.73 -22.99
C ILE A 118 -11.49 -1.54 -21.77
N PHE A 119 -10.99 -2.61 -21.18
CA PHE A 119 -10.08 -2.53 -20.04
C PHE A 119 -8.80 -1.78 -20.38
N LEU A 120 -8.20 -2.02 -21.57
CA LEU A 120 -7.02 -1.27 -22.00
C LEU A 120 -7.33 0.21 -22.21
N ILE A 121 -8.48 0.55 -22.80
CA ILE A 121 -8.88 1.95 -22.97
C ILE A 121 -9.00 2.61 -21.58
N THR A 122 -9.70 1.99 -20.62
CA THR A 122 -9.87 2.56 -19.27
C THR A 122 -8.58 2.63 -18.47
N MET A 123 -7.58 1.81 -18.80
CA MET A 123 -6.26 1.86 -18.18
C MET A 123 -5.46 3.10 -18.58
N PHE A 124 -5.57 3.52 -19.85
CA PHE A 124 -4.81 4.65 -20.40
C PHE A 124 -5.60 5.96 -20.45
N PHE A 125 -6.92 5.88 -20.49
CA PHE A 125 -7.81 7.04 -20.59
C PHE A 125 -8.74 7.11 -19.38
N GLY A 126 -8.43 7.98 -18.43
CA GLY A 126 -9.30 8.30 -17.29
C GLY A 126 -10.20 9.50 -17.61
N GLY A 127 -11.41 9.53 -17.06
CA GLY A 127 -12.31 10.67 -17.18
C GLY A 127 -11.85 11.95 -16.49
N GLY A 128 -10.86 11.83 -15.60
CA GLY A 128 -10.36 12.93 -14.79
C GLY A 128 -11.17 13.15 -13.48
N MET A 129 -10.65 14.03 -12.64
CA MET A 129 -11.17 14.26 -11.29
C MET A 129 -12.60 14.87 -11.31
N ILE A 130 -12.84 15.88 -12.16
CA ILE A 130 -14.11 16.60 -12.19
C ILE A 130 -15.28 15.69 -12.61
N PRO A 131 -15.22 14.94 -13.73
CA PRO A 131 -16.27 14.00 -14.09
C PRO A 131 -16.49 12.92 -13.03
N THR A 132 -15.42 12.41 -12.40
CA THR A 132 -15.53 11.42 -11.33
C THR A 132 -16.24 12.00 -10.11
N PHE A 133 -15.92 13.25 -9.71
CA PHE A 133 -16.62 13.92 -8.62
C PHE A 133 -18.13 14.10 -8.91
N ILE A 134 -18.47 14.54 -10.12
CA ILE A 134 -19.87 14.71 -10.53
C ILE A 134 -20.62 13.38 -10.43
N LEU A 135 -20.03 12.28 -10.92
CA LEU A 135 -20.62 10.96 -10.85
C LEU A 135 -20.84 10.50 -9.39
N ILE A 136 -19.84 10.64 -8.53
CA ILE A 136 -19.94 10.27 -7.11
C ILE A 136 -20.99 11.11 -6.39
N ASN A 137 -21.10 12.39 -6.74
CA ASN A 137 -22.11 13.29 -6.18
C ASN A 137 -23.54 12.88 -6.66
N GLN A 138 -23.72 12.57 -7.93
CA GLN A 138 -25.00 12.08 -8.47
C GLN A 138 -25.43 10.74 -7.86
N LEU A 139 -24.48 9.89 -7.49
CA LEU A 139 -24.73 8.63 -6.79
C LEU A 139 -24.99 8.82 -5.28
N HIS A 140 -25.01 10.05 -4.79
CA HIS A 140 -25.18 10.39 -3.36
C HIS A 140 -24.15 9.72 -2.45
N MET A 141 -22.94 9.50 -2.95
CA MET A 141 -21.85 8.85 -2.19
C MET A 141 -20.95 9.84 -1.46
N VAL A 142 -21.00 11.15 -1.78
CA VAL A 142 -20.22 12.20 -1.11
C VAL A 142 -20.50 12.16 0.40
N ASN A 143 -19.46 12.33 1.20
CA ASN A 143 -19.47 12.20 2.66
C ASN A 143 -19.89 10.83 3.19
N THR A 144 -19.65 9.79 2.40
CA THR A 144 -19.78 8.40 2.83
C THR A 144 -18.51 7.63 2.53
N VAL A 145 -18.26 6.56 3.28
CA VAL A 145 -17.08 5.68 3.05
C VAL A 145 -17.10 5.02 1.67
N TRP A 146 -18.26 4.86 1.06
CA TRP A 146 -18.41 4.25 -0.26
C TRP A 146 -17.75 5.06 -1.37
N ALA A 147 -17.66 6.39 -1.21
CA ALA A 147 -16.98 7.27 -2.16
C ALA A 147 -15.49 6.95 -2.33
N ILE A 148 -14.87 6.36 -1.31
CA ILE A 148 -13.45 5.98 -1.34
C ILE A 148 -13.24 4.48 -1.55
N LEU A 149 -14.24 3.64 -1.25
CA LEU A 149 -14.10 2.18 -1.37
C LEU A 149 -14.45 1.65 -2.76
N ILE A 150 -15.49 2.20 -3.42
CA ILE A 150 -16.01 1.62 -4.67
C ILE A 150 -15.27 2.08 -5.92
N PRO A 151 -14.98 3.38 -6.15
CA PRO A 151 -14.44 3.84 -7.43
C PRO A 151 -13.11 3.22 -7.81
N GLY A 152 -12.23 3.04 -6.81
CA GLY A 152 -10.89 2.45 -7.02
C GLY A 152 -10.83 0.93 -6.86
N ALA A 153 -11.95 0.25 -6.55
CA ALA A 153 -11.95 -1.16 -6.20
C ALA A 153 -11.52 -2.09 -7.34
N PHE A 154 -11.79 -1.71 -8.59
CA PHE A 154 -11.34 -2.46 -9.77
C PHE A 154 -10.14 -1.79 -10.41
N ASN A 155 -9.04 -2.53 -10.51
CA ASN A 155 -7.82 -2.09 -11.17
C ASN A 155 -7.46 -3.05 -12.31
N VAL A 156 -7.33 -2.52 -13.53
CA VAL A 156 -7.08 -3.31 -14.73
C VAL A 156 -5.72 -4.02 -14.66
N TRP A 157 -4.69 -3.38 -14.11
CA TRP A 157 -3.38 -3.98 -13.94
C TRP A 157 -3.44 -5.22 -13.04
N ASN A 158 -4.12 -5.10 -11.91
CA ASN A 158 -4.34 -6.22 -10.98
C ASN A 158 -5.13 -7.36 -11.64
N MET A 159 -6.12 -7.04 -12.47
CA MET A 159 -6.90 -8.02 -13.24
C MET A 159 -6.02 -8.74 -14.27
N ILE A 160 -5.14 -8.03 -14.99
CA ILE A 160 -4.20 -8.64 -15.93
C ILE A 160 -3.25 -9.58 -15.20
N LEU A 161 -2.74 -9.19 -14.04
CA LEU A 161 -1.86 -10.02 -13.23
C LEU A 161 -2.57 -11.31 -12.76
N ALA A 162 -3.78 -11.17 -12.21
CA ALA A 162 -4.60 -12.31 -11.81
C ALA A 162 -4.92 -13.24 -12.99
N ARG A 163 -5.30 -12.68 -14.15
CA ARG A 163 -5.53 -13.45 -15.38
C ARG A 163 -4.30 -14.22 -15.81
N THR A 164 -3.13 -13.59 -15.80
CA THR A 164 -1.87 -14.25 -16.19
C THR A 164 -1.55 -15.40 -15.24
N TYR A 165 -1.79 -15.22 -13.96
CA TYR A 165 -1.65 -16.28 -12.97
C TYR A 165 -2.62 -17.44 -13.23
N TYR A 166 -3.89 -17.18 -13.50
CA TYR A 166 -4.88 -18.20 -13.85
C TYR A 166 -4.46 -19.01 -15.10
N GLN A 167 -3.88 -18.34 -16.09
CA GLN A 167 -3.39 -19.00 -17.31
C GLN A 167 -2.15 -19.88 -17.08
N SER A 168 -1.44 -19.72 -15.97
CA SER A 168 -0.30 -20.57 -15.61
C SER A 168 -0.72 -21.86 -14.89
N ILE A 169 -1.98 -21.96 -14.48
CA ILE A 169 -2.53 -23.14 -13.81
C ILE A 169 -2.81 -24.22 -14.86
N PRO A 170 -2.42 -25.49 -14.61
CA PRO A 170 -2.69 -26.60 -15.53
C PRO A 170 -4.17 -26.77 -15.84
N THR A 171 -4.51 -27.01 -17.12
CA THR A 171 -5.91 -27.19 -17.57
C THR A 171 -6.54 -28.46 -17.05
N GLU A 172 -5.74 -29.45 -16.70
CA GLU A 172 -6.13 -30.76 -16.16
C GLU A 172 -6.94 -30.61 -14.85
N LEU A 173 -6.68 -29.55 -14.06
CA LEU A 173 -7.47 -29.27 -12.85
C LEU A 173 -8.92 -28.89 -13.19
N ARG A 174 -9.12 -28.20 -14.31
CA ARG A 174 -10.45 -27.86 -14.79
C ARG A 174 -11.17 -29.09 -15.35
N GLU A 175 -10.45 -29.88 -16.15
CA GLU A 175 -10.98 -31.09 -16.76
C GLU A 175 -11.39 -32.11 -15.66
N ALA A 176 -10.54 -32.33 -14.65
CA ALA A 176 -10.85 -33.19 -13.52
C ALA A 176 -12.09 -32.72 -12.77
N SER A 177 -12.20 -31.42 -12.46
CA SER A 177 -13.37 -30.88 -11.78
C SER A 177 -14.67 -30.97 -12.60
N ALA A 178 -14.57 -30.88 -13.93
CA ALA A 178 -15.71 -31.09 -14.83
C ALA A 178 -16.16 -32.54 -14.87
N ILE A 179 -15.23 -33.51 -14.84
CA ILE A 179 -15.52 -34.95 -14.73
C ILE A 179 -16.25 -35.25 -13.40
N ASP A 180 -15.83 -34.56 -12.32
CA ASP A 180 -16.49 -34.64 -10.99
C ASP A 180 -17.86 -33.92 -10.95
N GLY A 181 -18.35 -33.37 -12.06
CA GLY A 181 -19.65 -32.71 -12.18
C GLY A 181 -19.68 -31.29 -11.62
N ALA A 182 -18.55 -30.65 -11.38
CA ALA A 182 -18.50 -29.27 -10.90
C ALA A 182 -18.89 -28.28 -12.02
N ASN A 183 -19.81 -27.37 -11.71
CA ASN A 183 -20.09 -26.23 -12.58
C ASN A 183 -19.00 -25.15 -12.45
N GLU A 184 -19.01 -24.15 -13.35
CA GLU A 184 -18.00 -23.08 -13.39
C GLU A 184 -17.88 -22.28 -12.09
N ILE A 185 -18.97 -22.07 -11.37
CA ILE A 185 -18.98 -21.36 -10.08
C ILE A 185 -18.33 -22.24 -9.01
N GLN A 186 -18.64 -23.53 -8.99
CA GLN A 186 -18.03 -24.49 -8.06
C GLN A 186 -16.54 -24.66 -8.34
N HIS A 187 -16.15 -24.75 -9.62
CA HIS A 187 -14.74 -24.79 -10.01
C HIS A 187 -14.01 -23.50 -9.55
N PHE A 188 -14.59 -22.32 -9.76
CA PHE A 188 -13.99 -21.06 -9.32
C PHE A 188 -13.74 -21.05 -7.80
N PHE A 189 -14.78 -21.28 -6.99
CA PHE A 189 -14.67 -21.15 -5.53
C PHE A 189 -13.94 -22.32 -4.86
N LYS A 190 -14.16 -23.56 -5.33
CA LYS A 190 -13.64 -24.76 -4.66
C LYS A 190 -12.26 -25.20 -5.16
N VAL A 191 -11.90 -24.86 -6.41
CA VAL A 191 -10.63 -25.27 -7.02
C VAL A 191 -9.72 -24.07 -7.24
N MET A 192 -10.18 -23.06 -8.01
CA MET A 192 -9.34 -21.95 -8.41
C MET A 192 -8.91 -21.06 -7.24
N ILE A 193 -9.83 -20.64 -6.38
CA ILE A 193 -9.50 -19.78 -5.23
C ILE A 193 -8.46 -20.42 -4.30
N PRO A 194 -8.59 -21.71 -3.88
CA PRO A 194 -7.58 -22.38 -3.07
C PRO A 194 -6.20 -22.48 -3.71
N VAL A 195 -6.13 -22.73 -5.02
CA VAL A 195 -4.86 -22.81 -5.78
C VAL A 195 -4.22 -21.44 -5.95
N CYS A 196 -5.05 -20.38 -6.03
CA CYS A 196 -4.61 -19.00 -6.28
C CYS A 196 -4.18 -18.23 -5.00
N LYS A 197 -4.04 -18.89 -3.85
CA LYS A 197 -3.60 -18.21 -2.59
C LYS A 197 -2.39 -17.30 -2.76
N PRO A 198 -1.33 -17.63 -3.54
CA PRO A 198 -0.19 -16.74 -3.70
C PRO A 198 -0.55 -15.41 -4.36
N ILE A 199 -1.29 -15.43 -5.48
CA ILE A 199 -1.69 -14.20 -6.16
C ILE A 199 -2.72 -13.40 -5.35
N ILE A 200 -3.63 -14.06 -4.64
CA ILE A 200 -4.58 -13.42 -3.73
C ILE A 200 -3.83 -12.64 -2.65
N ALA A 201 -2.78 -13.22 -2.06
CA ALA A 201 -1.98 -12.55 -1.04
C ALA A 201 -1.26 -11.30 -1.59
N VAL A 202 -0.72 -11.37 -2.81
CA VAL A 202 -0.09 -10.21 -3.47
C VAL A 202 -1.09 -9.10 -3.73
N LEU A 203 -2.24 -9.43 -4.32
CA LEU A 203 -3.31 -8.47 -4.59
C LEU A 203 -3.86 -7.86 -3.30
N ALA A 204 -4.04 -8.67 -2.25
CA ALA A 204 -4.50 -8.20 -0.96
C ALA A 204 -3.50 -7.22 -0.32
N LEU A 205 -2.20 -7.53 -0.37
CA LEU A 205 -1.19 -6.62 0.14
C LEU A 205 -1.19 -5.28 -0.62
N TRP A 206 -1.20 -5.31 -1.95
CA TRP A 206 -1.19 -4.09 -2.76
C TRP A 206 -2.44 -3.23 -2.52
N SER A 207 -3.61 -3.86 -2.46
CA SER A 207 -4.87 -3.17 -2.18
C SER A 207 -4.87 -2.55 -0.78
N PHE A 208 -4.41 -3.30 0.23
CA PHE A 208 -4.34 -2.82 1.61
C PHE A 208 -3.38 -1.65 1.76
N VAL A 209 -2.14 -1.81 1.28
CA VAL A 209 -1.11 -0.76 1.35
C VAL A 209 -1.51 0.48 0.56
N GLY A 210 -2.11 0.29 -0.62
CA GLY A 210 -2.62 1.39 -1.45
C GLY A 210 -3.67 2.20 -0.71
N MET A 211 -4.68 1.55 -0.13
CA MET A 211 -5.74 2.21 0.62
C MET A 211 -5.26 2.82 1.93
N TRP A 212 -4.36 2.14 2.65
CA TRP A 212 -3.74 2.65 3.88
C TRP A 212 -3.03 3.99 3.67
N ASN A 213 -2.34 4.14 2.54
CA ASN A 213 -1.61 5.36 2.20
C ASN A 213 -2.47 6.41 1.45
N SER A 214 -3.72 6.09 1.12
CA SER A 214 -4.60 7.01 0.39
C SER A 214 -5.11 8.12 1.31
N TYR A 215 -5.02 9.35 0.86
CA TYR A 215 -5.61 10.51 1.53
C TYR A 215 -6.37 11.42 0.56
N PHE A 216 -6.01 11.39 -0.73
CA PHE A 216 -6.48 12.37 -1.70
C PHE A 216 -7.99 12.25 -1.95
N ASP A 217 -8.49 11.04 -2.18
CA ASP A 217 -9.91 10.79 -2.39
C ASP A 217 -10.71 11.13 -1.12
N ALA A 218 -10.17 10.77 0.06
CA ALA A 218 -10.78 11.14 1.33
C ALA A 218 -10.86 12.67 1.52
N MET A 219 -9.84 13.41 1.08
CA MET A 219 -9.83 14.88 1.14
C MET A 219 -10.90 15.51 0.24
N ILE A 220 -11.21 14.88 -0.90
CA ILE A 220 -12.20 15.40 -1.84
C ILE A 220 -13.63 15.02 -1.41
N TYR A 221 -13.84 13.80 -0.92
CA TYR A 221 -15.18 13.23 -0.76
C TYR A 221 -15.67 13.21 0.69
N LEU A 222 -14.78 13.26 1.72
CA LEU A 222 -15.18 13.14 3.12
C LEU A 222 -15.10 14.50 3.83
N ASN A 223 -16.27 15.06 4.14
CA ASN A 223 -16.39 16.34 4.86
C ASN A 223 -16.44 16.14 6.40
N ASP A 224 -16.97 14.99 6.87
CA ASP A 224 -17.06 14.67 8.28
C ASP A 224 -15.67 14.24 8.82
N ALA A 225 -15.18 14.96 9.83
CA ALA A 225 -13.92 14.66 10.49
C ALA A 225 -13.89 13.25 11.10
N ASN A 226 -15.05 12.70 11.49
CA ASN A 226 -15.14 11.36 12.05
C ASN A 226 -14.89 10.24 11.02
N LEU A 227 -15.03 10.54 9.73
CA LEU A 227 -14.80 9.59 8.64
C LEU A 227 -13.38 9.68 8.06
N GLN A 228 -12.57 10.65 8.49
CA GLN A 228 -11.25 10.87 7.92
C GLN A 228 -10.30 9.70 8.22
N PRO A 229 -9.57 9.19 7.21
CA PRO A 229 -8.51 8.22 7.42
C PRO A 229 -7.26 8.88 8.03
N LEU A 230 -6.40 8.08 8.62
CA LEU A 230 -5.19 8.52 9.31
C LEU A 230 -4.33 9.47 8.46
N GLN A 231 -4.08 9.14 7.21
CA GLN A 231 -3.22 9.95 6.33
C GLN A 231 -3.78 11.36 6.09
N LEU A 232 -5.10 11.51 6.04
CA LEU A 232 -5.74 12.81 5.93
C LEU A 232 -5.62 13.61 7.24
N VAL A 233 -5.83 12.97 8.38
CA VAL A 233 -5.64 13.56 9.71
C VAL A 233 -4.20 14.03 9.89
N LEU A 234 -3.22 13.20 9.51
CA LEU A 234 -1.80 13.55 9.61
C LEU A 234 -1.45 14.74 8.70
N ARG A 235 -1.96 14.73 7.47
CA ARG A 235 -1.77 15.84 6.55
C ARG A 235 -2.36 17.14 7.14
N SER A 236 -3.54 17.10 7.74
CA SER A 236 -4.15 18.29 8.35
C SER A 236 -3.29 18.83 9.51
N ILE A 237 -2.77 17.98 10.37
CA ILE A 237 -1.87 18.38 11.46
C ILE A 237 -0.60 19.03 10.92
N LEU A 238 0.01 18.45 9.89
CA LEU A 238 1.25 18.96 9.30
C LEU A 238 1.07 20.27 8.54
N VAL A 239 -0.04 20.42 7.80
CA VAL A 239 -0.30 21.60 6.96
C VAL A 239 -0.91 22.75 7.75
N GLN A 240 -1.84 22.50 8.66
CA GLN A 240 -2.51 23.54 9.46
C GLN A 240 -1.58 24.19 10.47
N ASN A 241 -0.58 23.47 10.94
CA ASN A 241 0.40 23.98 11.90
C ASN A 241 1.63 24.64 11.24
N THR A 242 1.68 24.73 9.90
CA THR A 242 2.69 25.54 9.19
C THR A 242 2.17 26.96 9.01
N PRO A 243 2.89 28.00 9.49
CA PRO A 243 2.53 29.39 9.27
C PRO A 243 2.43 29.68 7.77
N GLN A 244 1.28 30.17 7.32
CA GLN A 244 1.16 30.61 5.92
C GLN A 244 1.82 31.98 5.76
N PRO A 245 2.62 32.19 4.69
CA PRO A 245 3.19 33.50 4.40
C PRO A 245 2.08 34.55 4.23
N GLY A 246 2.09 35.58 5.06
CA GLY A 246 1.10 36.70 5.03
C GLY A 246 0.03 36.65 6.15
N MET A 247 -0.01 35.65 6.99
CA MET A 247 -0.82 35.73 8.21
C MET A 247 -0.09 36.58 9.26
N ILE A 248 -0.71 37.69 9.67
CA ILE A 248 -0.33 38.47 10.87
C ILE A 248 -0.93 37.73 12.06
N ALA A 249 -0.31 36.62 12.45
CA ALA A 249 -0.64 35.91 13.70
C ALA A 249 0.32 36.39 14.79
N ASP A 250 -0.12 36.34 16.04
CA ASP A 250 0.74 36.63 17.19
C ASP A 250 1.99 35.74 17.10
N ILE A 251 3.17 36.35 17.00
CA ILE A 251 4.44 35.67 16.68
C ILE A 251 4.74 34.55 17.67
N GLN A 252 4.34 34.70 18.93
CA GLN A 252 4.56 33.69 19.96
C GLN A 252 3.67 32.44 19.75
N SER A 253 2.38 32.63 19.47
CA SER A 253 1.46 31.53 19.24
C SER A 253 1.80 30.74 17.95
N THR A 254 2.27 31.45 16.93
CA THR A 254 2.70 30.83 15.67
C THR A 254 3.99 30.02 15.82
N ALA A 255 4.95 30.51 16.59
CA ALA A 255 6.20 29.80 16.87
C ALA A 255 5.97 28.52 17.72
N GLU A 256 5.06 28.60 18.69
CA GLU A 256 4.69 27.42 19.50
C GLU A 256 3.94 26.37 18.65
N MET A 257 3.01 26.78 17.81
CA MET A 257 2.32 25.87 16.88
C MET A 257 3.27 25.19 15.91
N ALA A 258 4.20 25.93 15.33
CA ALA A 258 5.22 25.37 14.44
C ALA A 258 6.12 24.35 15.17
N LYS A 259 6.49 24.65 16.43
CA LYS A 259 7.27 23.74 17.27
C LYS A 259 6.53 22.44 17.57
N ILE A 260 5.24 22.53 17.89
CA ILE A 260 4.37 21.35 18.11
C ILE A 260 4.22 20.53 16.83
N ALA A 261 4.01 21.17 15.68
CA ALA A 261 3.89 20.47 14.40
C ALA A 261 5.16 19.69 14.06
N GLU A 262 6.30 20.28 14.32
CA GLU A 262 7.59 19.66 14.07
C GLU A 262 7.86 18.50 15.04
N GLN A 263 7.47 18.61 16.29
CA GLN A 263 7.49 17.50 17.25
C GLN A 263 6.66 16.32 16.75
N LEU A 264 5.44 16.59 16.30
CA LEU A 264 4.50 15.55 15.88
C LEU A 264 4.94 14.88 14.58
N LYS A 265 5.60 15.61 13.67
CA LYS A 265 5.94 15.17 12.32
C LYS A 265 6.60 13.79 12.28
N TYR A 266 7.73 13.64 12.95
CA TYR A 266 8.50 12.41 12.90
C TYR A 266 7.85 11.26 13.68
N ALA A 267 7.33 11.54 14.88
CA ALA A 267 6.61 10.53 15.67
C ALA A 267 5.38 9.99 14.93
N THR A 268 4.66 10.84 14.23
CA THR A 268 3.49 10.50 13.44
C THR A 268 3.84 9.61 12.25
N ILE A 269 4.94 9.90 11.54
CA ILE A 269 5.44 9.05 10.44
C ILE A 269 5.77 7.65 10.97
N VAL A 270 6.45 7.55 12.11
CA VAL A 270 6.80 6.26 12.72
C VAL A 270 5.53 5.50 13.11
N VAL A 271 4.60 6.12 13.85
CA VAL A 271 3.35 5.48 14.30
C VAL A 271 2.50 5.02 13.13
N SER A 272 2.37 5.84 12.06
CA SER A 272 1.59 5.47 10.88
C SER A 272 2.21 4.35 10.05
N SER A 273 3.53 4.13 10.16
CA SER A 273 4.23 3.06 9.45
C SER A 273 4.17 1.72 10.18
N LEU A 274 3.94 1.70 11.49
CA LEU A 274 3.95 0.48 12.31
C LEU A 274 3.02 -0.63 11.80
N PRO A 275 1.75 -0.36 11.40
CA PRO A 275 0.87 -1.43 10.94
C PRO A 275 1.39 -2.13 9.70
N LEU A 276 1.96 -1.37 8.76
CA LEU A 276 2.53 -1.95 7.54
C LEU A 276 3.75 -2.81 7.84
N LEU A 277 4.61 -2.36 8.77
CA LEU A 277 5.76 -3.12 9.22
C LEU A 277 5.36 -4.42 9.92
N VAL A 278 4.32 -4.38 10.76
CA VAL A 278 3.77 -5.57 11.45
C VAL A 278 3.14 -6.55 10.46
N MET A 279 2.46 -6.04 9.43
CA MET A 279 1.81 -6.89 8.43
C MET A 279 2.80 -7.57 7.47
N TYR A 280 3.93 -6.94 7.15
CA TYR A 280 4.89 -7.43 6.15
C TYR A 280 5.31 -8.90 6.34
N PRO A 281 5.71 -9.40 7.53
CA PRO A 281 6.12 -10.79 7.73
C PRO A 281 5.02 -11.81 7.38
N PHE A 282 3.74 -11.45 7.53
CA PHE A 282 2.63 -12.36 7.20
C PHE A 282 2.50 -12.57 5.68
N PHE A 283 2.85 -11.57 4.89
CA PHE A 283 2.78 -11.64 3.44
C PHE A 283 4.06 -12.15 2.79
N GLN A 284 5.23 -11.94 3.42
CA GLN A 284 6.55 -12.32 2.90
C GLN A 284 6.60 -13.78 2.42
N LYS A 285 6.04 -14.71 3.18
CA LYS A 285 6.00 -16.14 2.84
C LYS A 285 5.31 -16.48 1.51
N TYR A 286 4.44 -15.59 1.02
CA TYR A 286 3.74 -15.78 -0.25
C TYR A 286 4.54 -15.21 -1.43
N PHE A 287 5.36 -14.19 -1.19
CA PHE A 287 6.25 -13.64 -2.21
C PHE A 287 7.34 -14.62 -2.63
N ASP A 288 7.94 -15.32 -1.68
CA ASP A 288 9.00 -16.31 -1.97
C ASP A 288 8.49 -17.44 -2.90
N LYS A 289 7.20 -17.76 -2.82
CA LYS A 289 6.56 -18.78 -3.66
C LYS A 289 6.05 -18.25 -5.01
N GLY A 290 5.65 -16.97 -5.07
CA GLY A 290 5.05 -16.35 -6.26
C GLY A 290 6.07 -15.87 -7.29
N ILE A 291 7.25 -15.43 -6.86
CA ILE A 291 8.32 -14.96 -7.75
C ILE A 291 8.91 -16.11 -8.58
N MET A 292 8.90 -17.34 -8.07
CA MET A 292 9.41 -18.52 -8.79
C MET A 292 8.56 -18.94 -9.99
N VAL A 293 7.26 -18.61 -10.02
CA VAL A 293 6.37 -19.00 -11.13
C VAL A 293 6.61 -18.16 -12.39
N GLY A 294 7.14 -16.94 -12.25
CA GLY A 294 7.50 -16.08 -13.40
C GLY A 294 8.92 -16.31 -13.95
N SER A 295 9.81 -16.95 -13.19
CA SER A 295 11.22 -17.12 -13.57
C SER A 295 11.56 -18.47 -14.22
N VAL A 296 10.62 -19.42 -14.26
CA VAL A 296 10.82 -20.75 -14.89
C VAL A 296 10.10 -20.78 -16.24
N LYS A 297 10.44 -19.88 -17.14
CA LYS A 297 10.28 -20.01 -18.59
C LYS A 297 11.64 -19.73 -19.23
N GLY A 298 12.50 -20.71 -19.17
CA GLY A 298 13.73 -20.85 -19.90
C GLY A 298 13.98 -22.32 -20.10
#